data_4140c47f49505e41fb4cd829d19c261e
#
_entry.id   4140c47f49505e41fb4cd829d19c261e
#
_cell.length_a   1.000
_cell.length_b   1.000
_cell.length_c   1.000
_cell.angle_alpha   90.00
_cell.angle_beta   90.00
_cell.angle_gamma   90.00
#
_symmetry.space_group_name_H-M   'P 1'
#
loop_
_entity.id
_entity.type
_entity.pdbx_description
1 polymer ?
#
loop_
_entity_poly.entity_id
_entity_poly.type
_entity_poly.pdbx_seq_one_letter_code
_entity_poly.pdbx_strand_id
1 'polypeptide(L)'
;MPEKATSPVPAGLHTLTPQLWFNGDCAKAIEFYKKALGAEIVGEVAQGPDSMGVMHAMLKVGDSCFMLADAMPHAAEMGPEDITTSSFWLYVPDCNAAFQQACDAGAEILQPLQDMFWGDRMGKLMDPYGHVWAIATFQWKMSDEEMKKGMQEFMEAMKQEA
;
A
#
# COMPACT_ATOMS: atom_id res chain seq x y z
N MET A 1 -11.72 -6.61 -35.21
CA MET A 1 -10.33 -6.16 -35.01
C MET A 1 -10.33 -5.25 -33.80
N PRO A 2 -9.30 -5.26 -32.97
CA PRO A 2 -9.24 -4.37 -31.81
C PRO A 2 -9.24 -2.92 -32.26
N GLU A 3 -9.93 -2.05 -31.54
CA GLU A 3 -9.97 -0.60 -31.77
C GLU A 3 -8.74 0.05 -31.13
N LYS A 4 -8.20 1.08 -31.79
CA LYS A 4 -7.05 1.81 -31.23
C LYS A 4 -7.49 2.66 -30.06
N ALA A 5 -6.74 2.56 -28.93
CA ALA A 5 -7.01 3.37 -27.75
C ALA A 5 -6.88 4.87 -28.07
N THR A 6 -7.78 5.67 -27.48
CA THR A 6 -7.80 7.14 -27.61
C THR A 6 -6.97 7.83 -26.53
N SER A 7 -6.60 7.09 -25.47
CA SER A 7 -5.75 7.56 -24.36
C SER A 7 -4.57 6.59 -24.16
N PRO A 8 -3.37 7.10 -23.83
CA PRO A 8 -2.23 6.24 -23.46
C PRO A 8 -2.38 5.59 -22.07
N VAL A 9 -3.29 6.08 -21.24
CA VAL A 9 -3.58 5.55 -19.91
C VAL A 9 -4.97 4.93 -19.93
N PRO A 10 -5.13 3.66 -19.49
CA PRO A 10 -6.42 3.02 -19.40
C PRO A 10 -7.37 3.77 -18.47
N ALA A 11 -8.68 3.71 -18.76
CA ALA A 11 -9.69 4.38 -17.94
C ALA A 11 -9.65 3.85 -16.49
N GLY A 12 -9.69 4.75 -15.53
CA GLY A 12 -9.65 4.44 -14.10
C GLY A 12 -8.25 4.22 -13.52
N LEU A 13 -7.20 4.32 -14.35
CA LEU A 13 -5.81 4.28 -13.89
C LEU A 13 -5.17 5.66 -13.91
N HIS A 14 -4.08 5.82 -13.15
CA HIS A 14 -3.21 6.98 -13.17
C HIS A 14 -1.93 6.67 -13.96
N THR A 15 -1.17 7.70 -14.31
CA THR A 15 0.11 7.56 -15.04
C THR A 15 1.07 6.61 -14.33
N LEU A 16 1.12 6.65 -13.00
CA LEU A 16 1.85 5.71 -12.16
C LEU A 16 0.85 4.79 -11.48
N THR A 17 0.96 3.49 -11.76
CA THR A 17 0.14 2.44 -11.14
C THR A 17 1.08 1.44 -10.47
N PRO A 18 1.02 1.28 -9.13
CA PRO A 18 1.84 0.31 -8.43
C PRO A 18 1.52 -1.13 -8.85
N GLN A 19 2.53 -1.99 -8.83
CA GLN A 19 2.36 -3.43 -8.93
C GLN A 19 3.06 -4.11 -7.76
N LEU A 20 2.33 -4.98 -7.05
CA LEU A 20 2.82 -5.75 -5.93
C LEU A 20 3.05 -7.19 -6.38
N TRP A 21 4.19 -7.73 -5.98
CA TRP A 21 4.58 -9.09 -6.29
C TRP A 21 4.47 -9.99 -5.06
N PHE A 22 4.10 -11.24 -5.27
CA PHE A 22 3.90 -12.26 -4.24
C PHE A 22 4.65 -13.54 -4.59
N ASN A 23 4.95 -14.34 -3.59
CA ASN A 23 5.72 -15.58 -3.74
C ASN A 23 4.80 -16.81 -3.70
N GLY A 24 3.71 -16.80 -4.48
CA GLY A 24 2.74 -17.89 -4.58
C GLY A 24 1.49 -17.74 -3.72
N ASP A 25 1.30 -16.60 -3.09
CA ASP A 25 0.20 -16.33 -2.16
C ASP A 25 -0.64 -15.09 -2.52
N CYS A 26 -0.52 -14.62 -3.77
CA CYS A 26 -1.27 -13.48 -4.30
C CYS A 26 -2.79 -13.64 -4.12
N ALA A 27 -3.33 -14.83 -4.33
CA ALA A 27 -4.76 -15.09 -4.14
C ALA A 27 -5.21 -14.84 -2.68
N LYS A 28 -4.38 -15.20 -1.70
CA LYS A 28 -4.64 -14.91 -0.27
C LYS A 28 -4.50 -13.43 0.02
N ALA A 29 -3.52 -12.77 -0.60
CA ALA A 29 -3.31 -11.32 -0.47
C ALA A 29 -4.51 -10.52 -0.98
N ILE A 30 -5.14 -10.92 -2.09
CA ILE A 30 -6.36 -10.30 -2.58
C ILE A 30 -7.46 -10.32 -1.49
N GLU A 31 -7.70 -11.48 -0.87
CA GLU A 31 -8.71 -11.61 0.18
C GLU A 31 -8.33 -10.83 1.46
N PHE A 32 -7.03 -10.76 1.77
CA PHE A 32 -6.53 -9.92 2.86
C PHE A 32 -6.82 -8.44 2.59
N TYR A 33 -6.46 -7.90 1.42
CA TYR A 33 -6.67 -6.47 1.12
C TYR A 33 -8.14 -6.08 1.05
N LYS A 34 -9.02 -6.99 0.63
CA LYS A 34 -10.48 -6.78 0.72
C LYS A 34 -10.93 -6.55 2.16
N LYS A 35 -10.40 -7.31 3.11
CA LYS A 35 -10.71 -7.20 4.54
C LYS A 35 -9.99 -6.03 5.21
N ALA A 36 -8.69 -5.93 4.97
CA ALA A 36 -7.81 -4.99 5.66
C ALA A 36 -7.97 -3.55 5.19
N LEU A 37 -8.13 -3.34 3.88
CA LEU A 37 -8.14 -2.01 3.25
C LEU A 37 -9.48 -1.66 2.60
N GLY A 38 -10.47 -2.56 2.63
CA GLY A 38 -11.71 -2.37 1.90
C GLY A 38 -11.51 -2.36 0.39
N ALA A 39 -10.49 -3.08 -0.10
CA ALA A 39 -10.19 -3.13 -1.52
C ALA A 39 -11.25 -3.87 -2.32
N GLU A 40 -11.50 -3.41 -3.55
CA GLU A 40 -12.42 -4.03 -4.50
C GLU A 40 -11.64 -4.58 -5.71
N ILE A 41 -12.05 -5.75 -6.22
CA ILE A 41 -11.46 -6.31 -7.43
C ILE A 41 -11.99 -5.53 -8.64
N VAL A 42 -11.08 -5.10 -9.52
CA VAL A 42 -11.41 -4.44 -10.79
C VAL A 42 -11.17 -5.42 -11.93
N GLY A 43 -12.22 -5.78 -12.63
CA GLY A 43 -12.17 -6.75 -13.72
C GLY A 43 -12.04 -8.20 -13.24
N GLU A 44 -11.32 -9.01 -14.01
CA GLU A 44 -11.13 -10.44 -13.73
C GLU A 44 -9.73 -10.70 -13.13
N VAL A 45 -9.65 -11.68 -12.24
CA VAL A 45 -8.38 -12.22 -11.75
C VAL A 45 -7.89 -13.28 -12.72
N ALA A 46 -6.79 -13.01 -13.43
CA ALA A 46 -6.20 -13.95 -14.34
C ALA A 46 -5.36 -14.98 -13.58
N GLN A 47 -5.76 -16.24 -13.68
CA GLN A 47 -5.02 -17.36 -13.10
C GLN A 47 -3.98 -17.87 -14.09
N GLY A 48 -2.81 -18.24 -13.58
CA GLY A 48 -1.79 -18.93 -14.36
C GLY A 48 -2.15 -20.40 -14.61
N PRO A 49 -1.51 -21.02 -15.59
CA PRO A 49 -1.63 -22.45 -15.80
C PRO A 49 -1.05 -23.23 -14.60
N ASP A 50 -1.68 -24.36 -14.29
CA ASP A 50 -1.26 -25.31 -13.23
C ASP A 50 -1.08 -24.62 -11.86
N SER A 51 0.14 -24.61 -11.34
CA SER A 51 0.50 -24.07 -10.02
C SER A 51 1.12 -22.67 -10.05
N MET A 52 1.02 -21.95 -11.16
CA MET A 52 1.66 -20.63 -11.31
C MET A 52 0.99 -19.49 -10.55
N GLY A 53 -0.14 -19.77 -9.88
CA GLY A 53 -0.84 -18.78 -9.07
C GLY A 53 -1.54 -17.70 -9.90
N VAL A 54 -1.62 -16.48 -9.34
CA VAL A 54 -2.27 -15.33 -9.98
C VAL A 54 -1.29 -14.64 -10.92
N MET A 55 -1.59 -14.62 -12.22
CA MET A 55 -0.79 -13.90 -13.21
C MET A 55 -1.07 -12.41 -13.24
N HIS A 56 -2.30 -12.03 -12.96
CA HIS A 56 -2.71 -10.63 -12.90
C HIS A 56 -3.99 -10.46 -12.08
N ALA A 57 -4.01 -9.49 -11.21
CA ALA A 57 -5.19 -8.94 -10.58
C ALA A 57 -5.06 -7.44 -10.45
N MET A 58 -6.19 -6.75 -10.41
CA MET A 58 -6.23 -5.33 -10.11
C MET A 58 -7.19 -5.09 -8.95
N LEU A 59 -6.71 -4.38 -7.95
CA LEU A 59 -7.52 -3.91 -6.83
C LEU A 59 -7.63 -2.40 -6.83
N LYS A 60 -8.73 -1.90 -6.29
CA LYS A 60 -9.00 -0.49 -6.08
C LYS A 60 -9.27 -0.21 -4.61
N VAL A 61 -8.62 0.83 -4.07
CA VAL A 61 -8.89 1.39 -2.74
C VAL A 61 -9.11 2.89 -2.92
N GLY A 62 -10.24 3.40 -2.47
CA GLY A 62 -10.61 4.80 -2.72
C GLY A 62 -10.66 5.12 -4.22
N ASP A 63 -9.81 6.03 -4.68
CA ASP A 63 -9.69 6.43 -6.08
C ASP A 63 -8.49 5.78 -6.79
N SER A 64 -7.69 5.00 -6.09
CA SER A 64 -6.41 4.47 -6.57
C SER A 64 -6.46 2.98 -6.85
N CYS A 65 -5.86 2.57 -7.97
CA CYS A 65 -5.72 1.18 -8.35
C CYS A 65 -4.27 0.71 -8.20
N PHE A 66 -4.09 -0.57 -7.90
CA PHE A 66 -2.80 -1.24 -7.92
C PHE A 66 -2.94 -2.67 -8.43
N MET A 67 -1.89 -3.16 -9.06
CA MET A 67 -1.84 -4.48 -9.66
C MET A 67 -1.20 -5.47 -8.69
N LEU A 68 -1.57 -6.75 -8.81
CA LEU A 68 -1.03 -7.86 -8.05
C LEU A 68 -0.73 -9.04 -8.96
N ALA A 69 0.36 -9.71 -8.70
CA ALA A 69 0.69 -10.97 -9.37
C ALA A 69 1.62 -11.83 -8.50
N ASP A 70 1.59 -13.14 -8.71
CA ASP A 70 2.63 -14.01 -8.22
C ASP A 70 3.87 -13.92 -9.11
N ALA A 71 5.06 -13.95 -8.50
CA ALA A 71 6.31 -13.90 -9.20
C ALA A 71 6.49 -15.13 -10.10
N MET A 72 6.87 -14.89 -11.35
CA MET A 72 7.11 -15.97 -12.31
C MET A 72 8.50 -16.57 -12.07
N PRO A 73 8.69 -17.87 -12.34
CA PRO A 73 10.02 -18.47 -12.31
C PRO A 73 10.99 -17.70 -13.22
N HIS A 74 12.15 -17.34 -12.69
CA HIS A 74 13.20 -16.59 -13.40
C HIS A 74 12.86 -15.13 -13.76
N ALA A 75 11.77 -14.55 -13.21
CA ALA A 75 11.51 -13.12 -13.30
C ALA A 75 12.53 -12.33 -12.47
N ALA A 76 12.66 -11.04 -12.77
CA ALA A 76 13.46 -10.12 -11.97
C ALA A 76 12.71 -9.63 -10.72
N GLU A 77 11.39 -9.75 -10.74
CA GLU A 77 10.49 -9.33 -9.67
C GLU A 77 10.14 -10.51 -8.77
N MET A 78 10.05 -10.23 -7.48
CA MET A 78 9.63 -11.19 -6.47
C MET A 78 8.89 -10.47 -5.32
N GLY A 79 8.10 -11.21 -4.58
CA GLY A 79 7.51 -10.70 -3.33
C GLY A 79 8.58 -10.42 -2.27
N PRO A 80 8.26 -9.58 -1.27
CA PRO A 80 9.18 -9.36 -0.15
C PRO A 80 9.54 -10.68 0.54
N GLU A 81 10.80 -10.79 0.99
CA GLU A 81 11.25 -11.88 1.87
C GLU A 81 11.54 -11.32 3.28
N ASP A 82 12.78 -10.89 3.54
CA ASP A 82 13.16 -10.34 4.84
C ASP A 82 12.98 -8.82 4.91
N ILE A 83 13.09 -8.14 3.78
CA ILE A 83 12.98 -6.68 3.67
C ILE A 83 12.17 -6.29 2.43
N THR A 84 11.60 -5.08 2.46
CA THR A 84 11.00 -4.44 1.30
C THR A 84 11.70 -3.11 0.99
N THR A 85 11.78 -2.76 -0.29
CA THR A 85 12.41 -1.52 -0.77
C THR A 85 11.41 -0.41 -1.07
N SER A 86 10.11 -0.68 -0.85
CA SER A 86 9.02 0.26 -1.11
C SER A 86 7.99 0.23 0.02
N SER A 87 7.26 1.31 0.16
CA SER A 87 6.08 1.38 1.03
C SER A 87 4.97 2.16 0.33
N PHE A 88 3.74 1.85 0.69
CA PHE A 88 2.57 2.49 0.13
C PHE A 88 1.95 3.41 1.17
N TRP A 89 1.62 4.62 0.76
CA TRP A 89 0.99 5.60 1.63
C TRP A 89 -0.48 5.72 1.25
N LEU A 90 -1.37 5.29 2.16
CA LEU A 90 -2.80 5.27 1.97
C LEU A 90 -3.45 6.37 2.80
N TYR A 91 -3.97 7.40 2.14
CA TYR A 91 -4.77 8.42 2.78
C TYR A 91 -6.24 8.00 2.86
N VAL A 92 -6.78 8.03 4.07
CA VAL A 92 -8.17 7.67 4.38
C VAL A 92 -8.85 8.75 5.22
N PRO A 93 -10.19 8.83 5.21
CA PRO A 93 -10.91 9.80 6.02
C PRO A 93 -10.72 9.62 7.53
N ASP A 94 -10.58 8.37 7.99
CA ASP A 94 -10.34 8.00 9.39
C ASP A 94 -9.27 6.93 9.49
N CYS A 95 -8.03 7.37 9.75
CA CYS A 95 -6.91 6.45 9.89
C CYS A 95 -6.99 5.59 11.17
N ASN A 96 -7.71 6.01 12.22
CA ASN A 96 -7.86 5.19 13.41
C ASN A 96 -8.68 3.94 13.11
N ALA A 97 -9.83 4.11 12.44
CA ALA A 97 -10.68 2.99 12.03
C ALA A 97 -9.99 2.09 11.00
N ALA A 98 -9.37 2.66 9.96
CA ALA A 98 -8.70 1.90 8.92
C ALA A 98 -7.47 1.13 9.45
N PHE A 99 -6.69 1.73 10.33
CA PHE A 99 -5.53 1.09 10.96
C PHE A 99 -5.96 -0.10 11.82
N GLN A 100 -7.01 0.07 12.64
CA GLN A 100 -7.55 -1.02 13.46
C GLN A 100 -8.09 -2.15 12.59
N GLN A 101 -8.84 -1.83 11.52
CA GLN A 101 -9.35 -2.81 10.57
C GLN A 101 -8.22 -3.65 9.93
N ALA A 102 -7.12 -3.02 9.55
CA ALA A 102 -5.96 -3.72 8.99
C ALA A 102 -5.28 -4.62 10.03
N CYS A 103 -5.15 -4.17 11.28
CA CYS A 103 -4.64 -4.99 12.39
C CYS A 103 -5.54 -6.19 12.65
N ASP A 104 -6.86 -6.00 12.69
CA ASP A 104 -7.82 -7.08 12.91
C ASP A 104 -7.82 -8.12 11.77
N ALA A 105 -7.44 -7.70 10.57
CA ALA A 105 -7.24 -8.59 9.43
C ALA A 105 -5.91 -9.35 9.46
N GLY A 106 -4.96 -8.97 10.33
CA GLY A 106 -3.68 -9.66 10.53
C GLY A 106 -2.43 -8.89 10.15
N ALA A 107 -2.52 -7.56 9.92
CA ALA A 107 -1.35 -6.73 9.72
C ALA A 107 -0.57 -6.52 11.03
N GLU A 108 0.76 -6.49 10.95
CA GLU A 108 1.67 -6.22 12.06
C GLU A 108 1.96 -4.72 12.20
N ILE A 109 1.96 -4.21 13.44
CA ILE A 109 2.26 -2.81 13.70
C ILE A 109 3.78 -2.59 13.68
N LEU A 110 4.26 -1.81 12.70
CA LEU A 110 5.64 -1.33 12.65
C LEU A 110 5.82 -0.01 13.37
N GLN A 111 4.81 0.86 13.26
CA GLN A 111 4.76 2.16 13.92
C GLN A 111 3.31 2.45 14.33
N PRO A 112 3.04 2.67 15.62
CA PRO A 112 1.69 2.98 16.06
C PRO A 112 1.23 4.33 15.50
N LEU A 113 -0.11 4.53 15.50
CA LEU A 113 -0.69 5.81 15.07
C LEU A 113 -0.22 6.96 15.95
N GLN A 114 0.26 8.02 15.33
CA GLN A 114 0.67 9.25 15.99
C GLN A 114 0.46 10.47 15.09
N ASP A 115 0.37 11.63 15.71
CA ASP A 115 0.30 12.90 15.01
C ASP A 115 1.71 13.34 14.61
N MET A 116 1.88 13.64 13.33
CA MET A 116 3.17 13.98 12.75
C MET A 116 3.29 15.49 12.57
N PHE A 117 4.51 16.00 12.70
CA PHE A 117 4.80 17.43 12.58
C PHE A 117 4.41 18.06 11.24
N TRP A 118 4.23 17.25 10.20
CA TRP A 118 3.76 17.70 8.88
C TRP A 118 2.25 17.75 8.73
N GLY A 119 1.48 17.42 9.78
CA GLY A 119 0.03 17.57 9.82
C GLY A 119 -0.77 16.31 9.58
N ASP A 120 -0.14 15.18 9.32
CA ASP A 120 -0.80 13.89 9.25
C ASP A 120 -0.94 13.25 10.63
N ARG A 121 -2.02 12.51 10.82
CA ARG A 121 -2.05 11.41 11.78
C ARG A 121 -1.84 10.13 11.00
N MET A 122 -0.81 9.34 11.34
CA MET A 122 -0.45 8.15 10.60
C MET A 122 0.21 7.07 11.47
N GLY A 123 0.16 5.84 10.98
CA GLY A 123 0.93 4.71 11.49
C GLY A 123 1.39 3.81 10.34
N LYS A 124 2.34 2.92 10.61
CA LYS A 124 2.84 1.95 9.63
C LYS A 124 2.51 0.53 10.04
N LEU A 125 2.11 -0.24 9.06
CA LEU A 125 1.80 -1.66 9.19
C LEU A 125 2.62 -2.45 8.17
N MET A 126 2.95 -3.68 8.51
CA MET A 126 3.40 -4.70 7.56
C MET A 126 2.28 -5.71 7.36
N ASP A 127 1.95 -5.98 6.12
CA ASP A 127 0.98 -7.01 5.80
C ASP A 127 1.61 -8.43 5.94
N PRO A 128 0.79 -9.51 5.94
CA PRO A 128 1.31 -10.87 6.09
C PRO A 128 2.25 -11.33 4.97
N TYR A 129 2.41 -10.53 3.92
CA TYR A 129 3.22 -10.83 2.73
C TYR A 129 4.48 -9.98 2.66
N GLY A 130 4.73 -9.13 3.68
CA GLY A 130 5.93 -8.31 3.80
C GLY A 130 5.86 -6.93 3.14
N HIS A 131 4.73 -6.53 2.57
CA HIS A 131 4.55 -5.16 2.06
C HIS A 131 4.23 -4.20 3.19
N VAL A 132 4.80 -3.00 3.12
CA VAL A 132 4.64 -1.95 4.14
C VAL A 132 3.63 -0.91 3.70
N TRP A 133 2.68 -0.62 4.58
CA TRP A 133 1.60 0.34 4.38
C TRP A 133 1.64 1.42 5.46
N ALA A 134 1.70 2.68 5.07
CA ALA A 134 1.41 3.81 5.94
C ALA A 134 -0.06 4.18 5.77
N ILE A 135 -0.83 4.11 6.85
CA ILE A 135 -2.25 4.53 6.84
C ILE A 135 -2.33 5.90 7.51
N ALA A 136 -2.84 6.88 6.81
CA ALA A 136 -2.80 8.28 7.21
C ALA A 136 -4.12 9.02 6.99
N THR A 137 -4.36 10.03 7.80
CA THR A 137 -5.34 11.09 7.56
C THR A 137 -4.63 12.43 7.62
N PHE A 138 -4.75 13.24 6.57
CA PHE A 138 -4.26 14.62 6.58
C PHE A 138 -5.20 15.47 7.43
N GLN A 139 -4.73 15.92 8.60
CA GLN A 139 -5.55 16.63 9.59
C GLN A 139 -5.30 18.13 9.58
N TRP A 140 -4.04 18.56 9.41
CA TRP A 140 -3.64 19.94 9.60
C TRP A 140 -2.74 20.43 8.47
N LYS A 141 -3.08 21.59 7.93
CA LYS A 141 -2.21 22.29 6.98
C LYS A 141 -1.21 23.12 7.77
N MET A 142 0.03 22.64 7.83
CA MET A 142 1.12 23.30 8.53
C MET A 142 1.73 24.43 7.70
N SER A 143 2.13 25.53 8.34
CA SER A 143 2.95 26.57 7.71
C SER A 143 4.41 26.10 7.57
N ASP A 144 5.18 26.78 6.71
CA ASP A 144 6.62 26.50 6.52
C ASP A 144 7.42 26.65 7.84
N GLU A 145 7.02 27.57 8.70
CA GLU A 145 7.65 27.80 10.01
C GLU A 145 7.37 26.65 10.97
N GLU A 146 6.11 26.19 11.05
CA GLU A 146 5.70 25.04 11.86
C GLU A 146 6.37 23.78 11.39
N MET A 147 6.47 23.57 10.05
CA MET A 147 7.18 22.44 9.46
C MET A 147 8.66 22.41 9.84
N LYS A 148 9.36 23.56 9.76
CA LYS A 148 10.77 23.66 10.13
C LYS A 148 10.99 23.39 11.61
N LYS A 149 10.16 23.98 12.47
CA LYS A 149 10.24 23.78 13.90
C LYS A 149 10.01 22.32 14.26
N GLY A 150 8.92 21.72 13.76
CA GLY A 150 8.58 20.33 14.01
C GLY A 150 9.66 19.35 13.54
N MET A 151 10.27 19.62 12.36
CA MET A 151 11.39 18.82 11.86
C MET A 151 12.60 18.89 12.82
N GLN A 152 12.93 20.07 13.33
CA GLN A 152 14.04 20.23 14.29
C GLN A 152 13.80 19.46 15.58
N GLU A 153 12.60 19.62 16.16
CA GLU A 153 12.20 18.90 17.38
C GLU A 153 12.22 17.38 17.18
N PHE A 154 11.72 16.91 16.05
CA PHE A 154 11.75 15.49 15.70
C PHE A 154 13.19 14.94 15.58
N MET A 155 14.07 15.67 14.90
CA MET A 155 15.49 15.28 14.76
C MET A 155 16.24 15.30 16.10
N GLU A 156 15.91 16.21 17.01
CA GLU A 156 16.48 16.27 18.37
C GLU A 156 16.03 15.07 19.20
N ALA A 157 14.74 14.72 19.14
CA ALA A 157 14.21 13.53 19.82
C ALA A 157 14.90 12.25 19.35
N MET A 158 15.06 12.06 18.04
CA MET A 158 15.75 10.88 17.48
C MET A 158 17.20 10.74 17.95
N LYS A 159 17.91 11.86 18.22
CA LYS A 159 19.29 11.82 18.74
C LYS A 159 19.38 11.39 20.20
N GLN A 160 18.29 11.55 20.95
CA GLN A 160 18.25 11.14 22.37
C GLN A 160 17.91 9.66 22.56
N GLU A 161 17.31 9.03 21.53
CA GLU A 161 16.95 7.60 21.53
C GLU A 161 18.03 6.70 20.92
N ALA A 162 19.05 7.27 20.26
CA ALA A 162 20.16 6.55 19.63
C ALA A 162 21.36 6.40 20.57
#